data_40bc9dc735cd3c2699e871c197b19670
#
_entry.id   40bc9dc735cd3c2699e871c197b19670
#
_cell.length_a   1.000
_cell.length_b   1.000
_cell.length_c   1.000
_cell.angle_alpha   90.00
_cell.angle_beta   90.00
_cell.angle_gamma   90.00
#
_symmetry.space_group_name_H-M   'P 1'
#
loop_
_entity.id
_entity.type
_entity.pdbx_description
1 polymer ?
#
loop_
_entity_poly.entity_id
_entity_poly.type
_entity_poly.pdbx_seq_one_letter_code
_entity_poly.pdbx_strand_id
1 'polypeptide(L)'
;MRNNRDGSGDLWPAAAGVMRSLVVSIHDVSPVTRLICNRILEELADLGIKRTSLLVIPNYHHRAPVADDQAFQQWLIDRVQSGHEPVLHGYYHQRMRSENDSLFFRLTTEVYTAGEGEFFDLSFEEASNRLKSGLADLSFLSGKISGFIAPAWLLGKEAERAVRQCGFLYTTRVGSVIRFNNNDEIVSRSLVWSTRARWRVAASLAWNRALGRRVRDCSLVRIGIHPPDYEHAAAWKQIVKLLHELSVERRAAPYGDLAA
;
A
#
# COMPACT_ATOMS: atom_id res chain seq x y z
N MET A 1 16.34 37.25 6.38
CA MET A 1 15.02 36.60 6.48
C MET A 1 15.27 35.09 6.55
N ARG A 2 15.13 34.49 7.73
CA ARG A 2 15.37 33.06 7.98
C ARG A 2 14.03 32.34 7.77
N ASN A 3 13.93 31.48 6.76
CA ASN A 3 12.78 30.58 6.58
C ASN A 3 12.93 29.39 7.53
N ASN A 4 12.23 29.42 8.64
CA ASN A 4 11.96 28.23 9.45
C ASN A 4 10.99 27.33 8.66
N ARG A 5 11.49 26.21 8.16
CA ARG A 5 10.66 25.06 7.76
C ARG A 5 10.58 24.13 8.96
N ASP A 6 9.69 24.41 9.88
CA ASP A 6 9.30 23.46 10.90
C ASP A 6 8.52 22.32 10.23
N GLY A 7 9.06 21.12 10.33
CA GLY A 7 8.52 19.89 9.75
C GLY A 7 7.31 19.30 10.51
N SER A 8 6.43 20.15 11.04
CA SER A 8 5.11 19.75 11.54
C SER A 8 4.09 19.92 10.42
N GLY A 9 4.08 18.96 9.46
CA GLY A 9 2.96 18.85 8.53
C GLY A 9 1.70 18.65 9.35
N ASP A 10 0.87 19.68 9.45
CA ASP A 10 -0.37 19.69 10.19
C ASP A 10 -1.28 18.58 9.67
N LEU A 11 -1.50 17.56 10.51
CA LEU A 11 -2.54 16.57 10.30
C LEU A 11 -3.88 17.34 10.46
N TRP A 12 -4.48 17.68 9.34
CA TRP A 12 -5.66 18.55 9.29
C TRP A 12 -6.85 17.87 9.99
N PRO A 13 -7.45 18.51 11.02
CA PRO A 13 -8.67 17.98 11.63
C PRO A 13 -9.83 18.05 10.62
N ALA A 14 -10.71 17.06 10.65
CA ALA A 14 -11.90 17.05 9.81
C ALA A 14 -12.79 18.25 10.17
N ALA A 15 -13.19 19.04 9.18
CA ALA A 15 -14.24 20.04 9.36
C ALA A 15 -15.56 19.36 9.78
N ALA A 16 -16.36 20.03 10.61
CA ALA A 16 -17.65 19.49 11.06
C ALA A 16 -18.54 19.18 9.84
N GLY A 17 -18.99 17.92 9.70
CA GLY A 17 -19.82 17.44 8.58
C GLY A 17 -19.08 16.71 7.46
N VAL A 18 -17.75 16.62 7.47
CA VAL A 18 -16.99 15.82 6.51
C VAL A 18 -17.01 14.35 6.95
N MET A 19 -17.44 13.47 6.04
CA MET A 19 -17.45 12.03 6.28
C MET A 19 -16.02 11.53 6.41
N ARG A 20 -15.68 11.00 7.59
CA ARG A 20 -14.35 10.44 7.88
C ARG A 20 -14.17 9.11 7.15
N SER A 21 -13.01 8.90 6.55
CA SER A 21 -12.68 7.69 5.79
C SER A 21 -11.61 6.86 6.48
N LEU A 22 -11.74 5.54 6.35
CA LEU A 22 -10.73 4.55 6.73
C LEU A 22 -10.37 3.74 5.49
N VAL A 23 -9.11 3.83 5.05
CA VAL A 23 -8.60 2.97 3.99
C VAL A 23 -7.80 1.84 4.62
N VAL A 24 -8.23 0.62 4.36
CA VAL A 24 -7.48 -0.59 4.71
C VAL A 24 -6.94 -1.20 3.44
N SER A 25 -5.63 -1.38 3.35
CA SER A 25 -4.96 -2.04 2.22
C SER A 25 -4.25 -3.30 2.67
N ILE A 26 -4.39 -4.37 1.89
CA ILE A 26 -3.62 -5.61 2.05
C ILE A 26 -2.50 -5.56 1.02
N HIS A 27 -1.28 -5.59 1.50
CA HIS A 27 -0.06 -5.57 0.68
C HIS A 27 0.35 -6.99 0.28
N ASP A 28 1.26 -7.09 -0.68
CA ASP A 28 1.91 -8.32 -1.12
C ASP A 28 0.93 -9.42 -1.55
N VAL A 29 -0.20 -9.02 -2.14
CA VAL A 29 -1.22 -9.95 -2.64
C VAL A 29 -0.67 -10.67 -3.88
N SER A 30 -0.51 -11.97 -3.77
CA SER A 30 0.09 -12.81 -4.81
C SER A 30 -0.39 -14.26 -4.68
N PRO A 31 -0.12 -15.15 -5.65
CA PRO A 31 -0.45 -16.56 -5.51
C PRO A 31 0.09 -17.21 -4.22
N VAL A 32 1.30 -16.80 -3.81
CA VAL A 32 1.97 -17.33 -2.60
C VAL A 32 1.28 -16.90 -1.32
N THR A 33 0.74 -15.69 -1.27
CA THR A 33 0.14 -15.10 -0.07
C THR A 33 -1.37 -15.22 -0.03
N ARG A 34 -2.01 -15.77 -1.07
CA ARG A 34 -3.46 -15.86 -1.23
C ARG A 34 -4.19 -16.37 0.00
N LEU A 35 -3.72 -17.47 0.60
CA LEU A 35 -4.41 -18.10 1.73
C LEU A 35 -4.42 -17.21 2.97
N ILE A 36 -3.31 -16.51 3.25
CA ILE A 36 -3.21 -15.58 4.39
C ILE A 36 -4.04 -14.33 4.09
N CYS A 37 -3.96 -13.79 2.87
CA CYS A 37 -4.77 -12.66 2.45
C CYS A 37 -6.28 -12.96 2.60
N ASN A 38 -6.71 -14.18 2.25
CA ASN A 38 -8.10 -14.58 2.41
C ASN A 38 -8.54 -14.57 3.87
N ARG A 39 -7.73 -15.12 4.79
CA ARG A 39 -8.01 -15.09 6.23
C ARG A 39 -8.08 -13.66 6.79
N ILE A 40 -7.16 -12.80 6.36
CA ILE A 40 -7.21 -11.38 6.72
C ILE A 40 -8.53 -10.75 6.27
N LEU A 41 -8.98 -11.01 5.03
CA LEU A 41 -10.22 -10.47 4.50
C LEU A 41 -11.46 -10.97 5.27
N GLU A 42 -11.48 -12.25 5.68
CA GLU A 42 -12.54 -12.83 6.50
C GLU A 42 -12.63 -12.10 7.86
N GLU A 43 -11.52 -11.94 8.57
CA GLU A 43 -11.52 -11.21 9.84
C GLU A 43 -11.84 -9.71 9.69
N LEU A 44 -11.44 -9.07 8.58
CA LEU A 44 -11.84 -7.69 8.29
C LEU A 44 -13.36 -7.58 8.04
N ALA A 45 -13.94 -8.56 7.35
CA ALA A 45 -15.39 -8.61 7.11
C ALA A 45 -16.18 -8.76 8.42
N ASP A 46 -15.69 -9.56 9.37
CA ASP A 46 -16.27 -9.71 10.72
C ASP A 46 -16.22 -8.39 11.51
N LEU A 47 -15.22 -7.56 11.26
CA LEU A 47 -15.13 -6.19 11.79
C LEU A 47 -15.98 -5.16 11.02
N GLY A 48 -16.76 -5.59 10.01
CA GLY A 48 -17.58 -4.72 9.17
C GLY A 48 -16.82 -4.02 8.03
N ILE A 49 -15.53 -4.33 7.85
CA ILE A 49 -14.67 -3.76 6.80
C ILE A 49 -14.76 -4.65 5.55
N LYS A 50 -15.78 -4.42 4.72
CA LYS A 50 -16.11 -5.25 3.55
C LYS A 50 -15.41 -4.79 2.26
N ARG A 51 -14.77 -3.62 2.24
CA ARG A 51 -14.10 -3.06 1.07
C ARG A 51 -12.69 -2.62 1.44
N THR A 52 -11.71 -3.15 0.74
CA THR A 52 -10.28 -2.88 0.95
C THR A 52 -9.57 -2.70 -0.38
N SER A 53 -8.36 -2.13 -0.38
CA SER A 53 -7.49 -2.14 -1.55
C SER A 53 -6.52 -3.32 -1.46
N LEU A 54 -6.50 -4.17 -2.49
CA LEU A 54 -5.65 -5.34 -2.63
C LEU A 54 -4.44 -4.97 -3.50
N LEU A 55 -3.27 -4.85 -2.90
CA LEU A 55 -2.04 -4.47 -3.57
C LEU A 55 -1.40 -5.73 -4.21
N VAL A 56 -1.67 -5.91 -5.49
CA VAL A 56 -1.36 -7.14 -6.24
C VAL A 56 0.00 -7.04 -6.89
N ILE A 57 0.81 -8.09 -6.71
CA ILE A 57 2.13 -8.24 -7.33
C ILE A 57 2.01 -9.27 -8.46
N PRO A 58 2.21 -8.88 -9.74
CA PRO A 58 2.04 -9.77 -10.89
C PRO A 58 2.97 -10.97 -10.91
N ASN A 59 4.23 -10.81 -10.50
CA ASN A 59 5.20 -11.91 -10.49
C ASN A 59 6.10 -11.84 -9.25
N TYR A 60 5.55 -12.23 -8.10
CA TYR A 60 6.20 -12.11 -6.81
C TYR A 60 7.56 -12.81 -6.77
N HIS A 61 8.64 -12.02 -6.64
CA HIS A 61 10.03 -12.46 -6.56
C HIS A 61 10.45 -13.39 -7.72
N HIS A 62 9.91 -13.18 -8.94
CA HIS A 62 10.15 -14.02 -10.13
C HIS A 62 9.74 -15.50 -9.97
N ARG A 63 8.86 -15.83 -9.01
CA ARG A 63 8.56 -17.23 -8.65
C ARG A 63 7.09 -17.60 -8.74
N ALA A 64 6.21 -16.61 -8.76
CA ALA A 64 4.77 -16.84 -8.69
C ALA A 64 4.03 -15.88 -9.64
N PRO A 65 4.14 -16.09 -10.96
CA PRO A 65 3.42 -15.26 -11.91
C PRO A 65 1.91 -15.50 -11.80
N VAL A 66 1.16 -14.42 -11.67
CA VAL A 66 -0.31 -14.44 -11.62
C VAL A 66 -0.89 -15.01 -12.91
N ALA A 67 -0.23 -14.78 -14.05
CA ALA A 67 -0.64 -15.30 -15.35
C ALA A 67 -0.76 -16.83 -15.40
N ASP A 68 0.03 -17.53 -14.59
CA ASP A 68 0.08 -19.00 -14.57
C ASP A 68 -0.82 -19.64 -13.49
N ASP A 69 -1.45 -18.85 -12.60
CA ASP A 69 -2.29 -19.35 -11.50
C ASP A 69 -3.76 -18.98 -11.69
N GLN A 70 -4.50 -19.83 -12.41
CA GLN A 70 -5.93 -19.64 -12.64
C GLN A 70 -6.74 -19.62 -11.34
N ALA A 71 -6.34 -20.37 -10.32
CA ALA A 71 -7.05 -20.39 -9.04
C ALA A 71 -6.89 -19.06 -8.28
N PHE A 72 -5.73 -18.41 -8.40
CA PHE A 72 -5.53 -17.07 -7.88
C PHE A 72 -6.31 -16.04 -8.70
N GLN A 73 -6.27 -16.13 -10.03
CA GLN A 73 -7.04 -15.22 -10.89
C GLN A 73 -8.54 -15.26 -10.54
N GLN A 74 -9.12 -16.45 -10.43
CA GLN A 74 -10.54 -16.59 -10.06
C GLN A 74 -10.82 -16.01 -8.66
N TRP A 75 -9.97 -16.33 -7.67
CA TRP A 75 -10.09 -15.78 -6.33
C TRP A 75 -10.05 -14.24 -6.35
N LEU A 76 -9.15 -13.63 -7.14
CA LEU A 76 -9.04 -12.18 -7.23
C LEU A 76 -10.27 -11.56 -7.92
N ILE A 77 -10.79 -12.20 -8.98
CA ILE A 77 -12.04 -11.80 -9.62
C ILE A 77 -13.18 -11.76 -8.61
N ASP A 78 -13.33 -12.82 -7.80
CA ASP A 78 -14.39 -12.92 -6.79
C ASP A 78 -14.26 -11.81 -5.74
N ARG A 79 -13.02 -11.48 -5.30
CA ARG A 79 -12.77 -10.37 -4.35
C ARG A 79 -13.14 -9.02 -4.96
N VAL A 80 -12.77 -8.79 -6.22
CA VAL A 80 -13.11 -7.55 -6.95
C VAL A 80 -14.63 -7.42 -7.17
N GLN A 81 -15.31 -8.51 -7.49
CA GLN A 81 -16.78 -8.53 -7.59
C GLN A 81 -17.46 -8.27 -6.24
N SER A 82 -16.84 -8.67 -5.13
CA SER A 82 -17.30 -8.38 -3.77
C SER A 82 -17.03 -6.93 -3.32
N GLY A 83 -16.41 -6.09 -4.18
CA GLY A 83 -16.19 -4.68 -3.93
C GLY A 83 -14.80 -4.30 -3.42
N HIS A 84 -13.85 -5.24 -3.38
CA HIS A 84 -12.44 -4.93 -3.13
C HIS A 84 -11.81 -4.31 -4.38
N GLU A 85 -10.88 -3.39 -4.17
CA GLU A 85 -10.15 -2.71 -5.24
C GLU A 85 -8.83 -3.42 -5.53
N PRO A 86 -8.54 -3.83 -6.78
CA PRO A 86 -7.21 -4.28 -7.17
C PRO A 86 -6.32 -3.07 -7.47
N VAL A 87 -5.12 -3.06 -6.89
CA VAL A 87 -4.10 -2.02 -7.07
C VAL A 87 -2.82 -2.68 -7.54
N LEU A 88 -2.17 -2.16 -8.57
CA LEU A 88 -0.88 -2.69 -9.01
C LEU A 88 0.23 -2.31 -8.00
N HIS A 89 1.00 -3.31 -7.53
CA HIS A 89 2.01 -3.15 -6.48
C HIS A 89 3.41 -3.59 -6.95
N GLY A 90 4.03 -2.79 -7.82
CA GLY A 90 5.24 -3.19 -8.52
C GLY A 90 4.96 -4.28 -9.55
N TYR A 91 6.02 -4.98 -9.99
CA TYR A 91 5.91 -6.13 -10.87
C TYR A 91 6.54 -7.39 -10.23
N TYR A 92 7.76 -7.26 -9.69
CA TYR A 92 8.47 -8.33 -8.99
C TYR A 92 8.51 -8.17 -7.48
N HIS A 93 8.23 -6.97 -6.97
CA HIS A 93 8.42 -6.59 -5.56
C HIS A 93 9.87 -6.76 -5.08
N GLN A 94 10.80 -6.74 -6.01
CA GLN A 94 12.23 -6.91 -5.75
C GLN A 94 13.03 -5.91 -6.55
N ARG A 95 13.91 -5.15 -5.87
CA ARG A 95 14.88 -4.29 -6.53
C ARG A 95 16.02 -5.14 -7.10
N MET A 96 16.33 -4.96 -8.37
CA MET A 96 17.55 -5.53 -8.94
C MET A 96 18.75 -4.70 -8.45
N ARG A 97 19.78 -5.37 -7.95
CA ARG A 97 21.02 -4.70 -7.50
C ARG A 97 21.71 -4.06 -8.70
N SER A 98 22.12 -2.79 -8.53
CA SER A 98 23.01 -2.12 -9.48
C SER A 98 24.46 -2.23 -9.01
N GLU A 99 25.40 -2.43 -9.95
CA GLU A 99 26.83 -2.44 -9.65
C GLU A 99 27.32 -1.09 -9.10
N ASN A 100 26.60 0.00 -9.41
CA ASN A 100 26.92 1.37 -8.99
C ASN A 100 26.32 1.76 -7.64
N ASP A 101 25.68 0.85 -6.90
CA ASP A 101 25.11 1.15 -5.59
C ASP A 101 26.21 1.51 -4.59
N SER A 102 26.20 2.74 -4.06
CA SER A 102 27.11 3.14 -2.98
C SER A 102 26.86 2.31 -1.72
N LEU A 103 27.91 2.06 -0.91
CA LEU A 103 27.79 1.32 0.36
C LEU A 103 26.73 1.92 1.30
N PHE A 104 26.64 3.26 1.34
CA PHE A 104 25.64 3.97 2.13
C PHE A 104 24.22 3.75 1.60
N PHE A 105 24.05 3.72 0.30
CA PHE A 105 22.76 3.44 -0.34
C PHE A 105 22.35 1.97 -0.14
N ARG A 106 23.29 1.03 -0.20
CA ARG A 106 23.08 -0.39 0.13
C ARG A 106 22.60 -0.56 1.57
N LEU A 107 23.27 0.05 2.54
CA LEU A 107 22.88 -0.02 3.95
C LEU A 107 21.50 0.56 4.21
N THR A 108 21.16 1.70 3.58
CA THR A 108 19.84 2.33 3.76
C THR A 108 18.72 1.55 3.09
N THR A 109 18.91 1.06 1.87
CA THR A 109 17.86 0.30 1.15
C THR A 109 17.74 -1.14 1.67
N GLU A 110 18.83 -1.84 1.96
CA GLU A 110 18.77 -3.19 2.52
C GLU A 110 18.24 -3.21 3.96
N VAL A 111 18.64 -2.25 4.80
CA VAL A 111 18.18 -2.18 6.19
C VAL A 111 16.76 -1.65 6.29
N TYR A 112 16.38 -0.66 5.47
CA TYR A 112 15.05 -0.02 5.58
C TYR A 112 13.98 -0.77 4.80
N THR A 113 14.28 -1.26 3.59
CA THR A 113 13.28 -1.84 2.68
C THR A 113 13.50 -3.32 2.36
N ALA A 114 14.60 -3.94 2.84
CA ALA A 114 14.98 -5.32 2.52
C ALA A 114 14.99 -5.63 1.00
N GLY A 115 15.38 -4.65 0.19
CA GLY A 115 15.44 -4.80 -1.28
C GLY A 115 14.09 -4.63 -2.01
N GLU A 116 13.05 -4.10 -1.35
CA GLU A 116 11.72 -3.93 -1.95
C GLU A 116 11.55 -2.67 -2.81
N GLY A 117 12.53 -1.78 -2.85
CA GLY A 117 12.44 -0.51 -3.59
C GLY A 117 12.50 -0.66 -5.11
N GLU A 118 11.70 -1.55 -5.70
CA GLU A 118 11.72 -1.90 -7.12
C GLU A 118 11.63 -0.69 -8.06
N PHE A 119 10.78 0.30 -7.74
CA PHE A 119 10.50 1.46 -8.59
C PHE A 119 11.27 2.73 -8.16
N PHE A 120 12.27 2.60 -7.32
CA PHE A 120 12.99 3.76 -6.80
C PHE A 120 13.93 4.41 -7.82
N ASP A 121 14.68 3.60 -8.56
CA ASP A 121 15.75 4.02 -9.48
C ASP A 121 15.59 3.52 -10.91
N LEU A 122 14.38 3.06 -11.27
CA LEU A 122 14.09 2.67 -12.65
C LEU A 122 14.11 3.88 -13.58
N SER A 123 14.62 3.67 -14.78
CA SER A 123 14.41 4.59 -15.90
C SER A 123 12.92 4.65 -16.26
N PHE A 124 12.52 5.71 -16.95
CA PHE A 124 11.16 5.85 -17.45
C PHE A 124 10.73 4.66 -18.31
N GLU A 125 11.63 4.19 -19.19
CA GLU A 125 11.34 3.09 -20.10
C GLU A 125 11.16 1.77 -19.35
N GLU A 126 12.06 1.42 -18.42
CA GLU A 126 11.95 0.21 -17.62
C GLU A 126 10.70 0.23 -16.73
N ALA A 127 10.41 1.35 -16.07
CA ALA A 127 9.20 1.53 -15.29
C ALA A 127 7.95 1.34 -16.16
N SER A 128 7.91 1.97 -17.34
CA SER A 128 6.80 1.83 -18.30
C SER A 128 6.60 0.40 -18.76
N ASN A 129 7.69 -0.32 -19.03
CA ASN A 129 7.62 -1.73 -19.44
C ASN A 129 7.06 -2.61 -18.33
N ARG A 130 7.54 -2.46 -17.08
CA ARG A 130 7.03 -3.22 -15.94
C ARG A 130 5.55 -2.93 -15.64
N LEU A 131 5.14 -1.67 -15.73
CA LEU A 131 3.74 -1.26 -15.56
C LEU A 131 2.84 -1.89 -16.62
N LYS A 132 3.24 -1.83 -17.89
CA LYS A 132 2.50 -2.45 -19.00
C LYS A 132 2.41 -3.96 -18.87
N SER A 133 3.52 -4.63 -18.51
CA SER A 133 3.53 -6.07 -18.24
C SER A 133 2.58 -6.42 -17.09
N GLY A 134 2.62 -5.66 -15.99
CA GLY A 134 1.73 -5.87 -14.85
C GLY A 134 0.25 -5.69 -15.19
N LEU A 135 -0.09 -4.69 -16.01
CA LEU A 135 -1.45 -4.49 -16.51
C LEU A 135 -1.88 -5.62 -17.46
N ALA A 136 -0.97 -6.13 -18.29
CA ALA A 136 -1.23 -7.26 -19.17
C ALA A 136 -1.50 -8.55 -18.41
N ASP A 137 -0.67 -8.86 -17.39
CA ASP A 137 -0.85 -10.05 -16.53
C ASP A 137 -2.15 -10.00 -15.71
N LEU A 138 -2.66 -8.80 -15.44
CA LEU A 138 -3.91 -8.57 -14.71
C LEU A 138 -5.09 -8.19 -15.63
N SER A 139 -4.97 -8.40 -16.94
CA SER A 139 -6.00 -8.04 -17.93
C SER A 139 -7.34 -8.74 -17.71
N PHE A 140 -7.36 -9.90 -17.06
CA PHE A 140 -8.58 -10.62 -16.67
C PHE A 140 -9.49 -9.82 -15.71
N LEU A 141 -9.00 -8.76 -15.09
CA LEU A 141 -9.79 -7.84 -14.27
C LEU A 141 -10.52 -6.76 -15.09
N SER A 142 -10.47 -6.83 -16.42
CA SER A 142 -11.22 -5.95 -17.33
C SER A 142 -11.03 -4.45 -17.07
N GLY A 143 -9.80 -4.02 -16.86
CA GLY A 143 -9.45 -2.59 -16.69
C GLY A 143 -9.84 -1.97 -15.34
N LYS A 144 -10.15 -2.77 -14.33
CA LYS A 144 -10.53 -2.27 -12.98
C LYS A 144 -9.35 -1.78 -12.13
N ILE A 145 -8.12 -1.77 -12.68
CA ILE A 145 -6.94 -1.30 -11.97
C ILE A 145 -6.75 0.18 -12.26
N SER A 146 -7.06 1.02 -11.28
CA SER A 146 -6.93 2.48 -11.37
C SER A 146 -5.74 3.05 -10.59
N GLY A 147 -5.18 2.29 -9.65
CA GLY A 147 -4.11 2.74 -8.78
C GLY A 147 -2.81 1.97 -8.97
N PHE A 148 -1.70 2.67 -8.72
CA PHE A 148 -0.37 2.09 -8.60
C PHE A 148 0.24 2.51 -7.26
N ILE A 149 0.73 1.55 -6.49
CA ILE A 149 1.46 1.81 -5.24
C ILE A 149 2.81 1.10 -5.33
N ALA A 150 3.89 1.87 -5.28
CA ALA A 150 5.23 1.32 -5.33
C ALA A 150 5.56 0.49 -4.08
N PRO A 151 6.27 -0.65 -4.22
CA PRO A 151 6.82 -1.38 -3.08
C PRO A 151 7.62 -0.46 -2.15
N ALA A 152 7.47 -0.66 -0.84
CA ALA A 152 8.04 0.20 0.20
C ALA A 152 7.72 1.70 0.07
N TRP A 153 6.72 2.10 -0.73
CA TRP A 153 6.38 3.49 -1.09
C TRP A 153 7.52 4.26 -1.76
N LEU A 154 8.52 3.55 -2.30
CA LEU A 154 9.67 4.14 -2.97
C LEU A 154 9.40 4.27 -4.46
N LEU A 155 8.97 5.45 -4.86
CA LEU A 155 8.68 5.80 -6.25
C LEU A 155 9.63 6.92 -6.70
N GLY A 156 10.54 6.60 -7.63
CA GLY A 156 11.44 7.57 -8.23
C GLY A 156 10.73 8.51 -9.21
N LYS A 157 11.35 9.63 -9.55
CA LYS A 157 10.74 10.65 -10.42
C LYS A 157 10.40 10.11 -11.82
N GLU A 158 11.30 9.36 -12.43
CA GLU A 158 11.08 8.78 -13.76
C GLU A 158 10.00 7.71 -13.74
N ALA A 159 10.00 6.88 -12.67
CA ALA A 159 8.96 5.89 -12.47
C ALA A 159 7.59 6.54 -12.20
N GLU A 160 7.51 7.65 -11.43
CA GLU A 160 6.25 8.38 -11.24
C GLU A 160 5.73 8.97 -12.56
N ARG A 161 6.62 9.48 -13.41
CA ARG A 161 6.25 9.95 -14.75
C ARG A 161 5.65 8.82 -15.59
N ALA A 162 6.25 7.62 -15.54
CA ALA A 162 5.73 6.44 -16.21
C ALA A 162 4.35 6.01 -15.69
N VAL A 163 4.15 6.03 -14.36
CA VAL A 163 2.86 5.74 -13.72
C VAL A 163 1.76 6.68 -14.23
N ARG A 164 2.04 7.99 -14.27
CA ARG A 164 1.10 8.99 -14.81
C ARG A 164 0.78 8.74 -16.28
N GLN A 165 1.78 8.43 -17.08
CA GLN A 165 1.61 8.19 -18.52
C GLN A 165 0.89 6.87 -18.83
N CYS A 166 0.98 5.87 -17.96
CA CYS A 166 0.22 4.63 -18.08
C CYS A 166 -1.27 4.79 -17.71
N GLY A 167 -1.71 5.99 -17.30
CA GLY A 167 -3.11 6.30 -17.04
C GLY A 167 -3.63 5.91 -15.66
N PHE A 168 -2.74 5.64 -14.69
CA PHE A 168 -3.17 5.45 -13.31
C PHE A 168 -3.72 6.77 -12.75
N LEU A 169 -4.75 6.67 -11.92
CA LEU A 169 -5.43 7.83 -11.33
C LEU A 169 -4.76 8.34 -10.08
N TYR A 170 -4.06 7.45 -9.35
CA TYR A 170 -3.40 7.79 -8.09
C TYR A 170 -2.20 6.89 -7.79
N THR A 171 -1.39 7.39 -6.88
CA THR A 171 -0.36 6.63 -6.15
C THR A 171 -0.36 7.01 -4.68
N THR A 172 0.38 6.28 -3.84
CA THR A 172 0.53 6.64 -2.42
C THR A 172 1.98 6.70 -2.01
N ARG A 173 2.24 7.53 -1.01
CA ARG A 173 3.48 7.56 -0.20
C ARG A 173 3.13 7.20 1.24
N VAL A 174 4.10 6.96 2.08
CA VAL A 174 3.86 6.71 3.53
C VAL A 174 3.03 7.82 4.17
N GLY A 175 3.24 9.07 3.74
CA GLY A 175 2.61 10.27 4.31
C GLY A 175 1.40 10.78 3.55
N SER A 176 1.06 10.26 2.38
CA SER A 176 0.04 10.88 1.53
C SER A 176 -0.54 9.96 0.47
N VAL A 177 -1.67 10.40 -0.10
CA VAL A 177 -2.25 9.90 -1.35
C VAL A 177 -2.13 11.01 -2.40
N ILE A 178 -1.54 10.70 -3.55
CA ILE A 178 -1.34 11.62 -4.67
C ILE A 178 -2.38 11.28 -5.74
N ARG A 179 -3.25 12.21 -6.08
CA ARG A 179 -4.24 12.08 -7.15
C ARG A 179 -3.74 12.74 -8.41
N PHE A 180 -3.68 11.99 -9.49
CA PHE A 180 -3.11 12.48 -10.74
C PHE A 180 -4.09 13.30 -11.58
N ASN A 181 -5.39 13.02 -11.47
CA ASN A 181 -6.44 13.73 -12.18
C ASN A 181 -6.55 15.21 -11.76
N ASN A 182 -6.43 15.51 -10.47
CA ASN A 182 -6.52 16.84 -9.90
C ASN A 182 -5.14 17.44 -9.58
N ASN A 183 -4.09 16.65 -9.75
CA ASN A 183 -2.71 16.99 -9.37
C ASN A 183 -2.60 17.51 -7.93
N ASP A 184 -3.33 16.86 -7.01
CA ASP A 184 -3.37 17.22 -5.59
C ASP A 184 -2.87 16.08 -4.69
N GLU A 185 -2.64 16.42 -3.43
CA GLU A 185 -2.09 15.51 -2.43
C GLU A 185 -2.94 15.57 -1.16
N ILE A 186 -3.46 14.41 -0.73
CA ILE A 186 -4.14 14.25 0.54
C ILE A 186 -3.12 13.78 1.57
N VAL A 187 -2.76 14.66 2.50
CA VAL A 187 -1.83 14.31 3.59
C VAL A 187 -2.51 13.35 4.55
N SER A 188 -1.97 12.15 4.65
CA SER A 188 -2.44 11.11 5.56
C SER A 188 -1.34 10.07 5.78
N ARG A 189 -0.85 9.93 7.01
CA ARG A 189 0.14 8.90 7.34
C ARG A 189 -0.50 7.52 7.42
N SER A 190 0.16 6.53 6.81
CA SER A 190 -0.22 5.13 6.93
C SER A 190 0.30 4.52 8.23
N LEU A 191 -0.58 3.79 8.94
CA LEU A 191 -0.17 2.89 10.01
C LEU A 191 0.28 1.57 9.38
N VAL A 192 1.51 1.18 9.64
CA VAL A 192 2.11 -0.05 9.09
C VAL A 192 3.00 -0.70 10.15
N TRP A 193 3.15 -2.01 10.06
CA TRP A 193 3.94 -2.79 11.02
C TRP A 193 5.18 -3.35 10.35
N SER A 194 6.15 -3.72 11.17
CA SER A 194 7.34 -4.42 10.72
C SER A 194 7.60 -5.60 11.65
N THR A 195 7.44 -6.81 11.13
CA THR A 195 7.58 -8.06 11.88
C THR A 195 8.91 -8.79 11.64
N ARG A 196 9.81 -8.18 10.84
CA ARG A 196 11.09 -8.78 10.40
C ARG A 196 12.13 -9.01 11.50
N ALA A 197 12.04 -8.30 12.63
CA ALA A 197 12.93 -8.45 13.78
C ALA A 197 12.24 -8.01 15.07
N ARG A 198 12.59 -8.64 16.23
CA ARG A 198 11.95 -8.35 17.51
C ARG A 198 11.96 -6.86 17.90
N TRP A 199 13.08 -6.17 17.69
CA TRP A 199 13.17 -4.74 17.99
C TRP A 199 12.30 -3.89 17.05
N ARG A 200 12.17 -4.29 15.77
CA ARG A 200 11.28 -3.62 14.80
C ARG A 200 9.81 -3.80 15.17
N VAL A 201 9.44 -4.99 15.63
CA VAL A 201 8.10 -5.23 16.17
C VAL A 201 7.81 -4.26 17.31
N ALA A 202 8.67 -4.23 18.33
CA ALA A 202 8.49 -3.34 19.48
C ALA A 202 8.41 -1.87 19.08
N ALA A 203 9.30 -1.44 18.19
CA ALA A 203 9.33 -0.06 17.67
C ALA A 203 8.04 0.28 16.87
N SER A 204 7.59 -0.63 15.98
CA SER A 204 6.37 -0.39 15.20
C SER A 204 5.11 -0.40 16.06
N LEU A 205 5.03 -1.27 17.07
CA LEU A 205 3.92 -1.28 18.04
C LEU A 205 3.84 0.03 18.83
N ALA A 206 4.99 0.52 19.33
CA ALA A 206 5.05 1.78 20.07
C ALA A 206 4.70 2.98 19.16
N TRP A 207 5.26 3.00 17.95
CA TRP A 207 4.99 4.02 16.95
C TRP A 207 3.52 4.06 16.55
N ASN A 208 2.93 2.92 16.17
CA ASN A 208 1.54 2.87 15.75
C ASN A 208 0.56 3.19 16.90
N ARG A 209 0.92 2.90 18.17
CA ARG A 209 0.14 3.36 19.32
C ARG A 209 0.12 4.89 19.41
N ALA A 210 1.27 5.55 19.21
CA ALA A 210 1.38 7.00 19.26
C ALA A 210 0.70 7.65 18.03
N LEU A 211 0.97 7.12 16.85
CA LEU A 211 0.39 7.61 15.60
C LEU A 211 -1.12 7.43 15.56
N GLY A 212 -1.64 6.28 15.98
CA GLY A 212 -3.08 6.01 16.02
C GLY A 212 -3.85 7.03 16.88
N ARG A 213 -3.25 7.51 17.98
CA ARG A 213 -3.83 8.60 18.78
C ARG A 213 -3.86 9.93 18.02
N ARG A 214 -2.79 10.24 17.27
CA ARG A 214 -2.67 11.51 16.52
C ARG A 214 -3.59 11.56 15.30
N VAL A 215 -3.81 10.42 14.63
CA VAL A 215 -4.66 10.38 13.43
C VAL A 215 -6.15 10.19 13.74
N ARG A 216 -6.51 10.02 15.01
CA ARG A 216 -7.90 9.79 15.41
C ARG A 216 -8.87 10.87 14.91
N ASP A 217 -8.43 12.11 14.85
CA ASP A 217 -9.25 13.24 14.42
C ASP A 217 -9.07 13.63 12.95
N CYS A 218 -8.18 12.94 12.22
CA CYS A 218 -7.97 13.20 10.79
C CYS A 218 -9.17 12.73 9.97
N SER A 219 -9.44 13.42 8.85
CA SER A 219 -10.49 13.03 7.89
C SER A 219 -10.21 11.69 7.22
N LEU A 220 -8.94 11.37 6.97
CA LEU A 220 -8.48 10.13 6.35
C LEU A 220 -7.48 9.41 7.26
N VAL A 221 -7.74 8.15 7.55
CA VAL A 221 -6.79 7.23 8.19
C VAL A 221 -6.52 6.06 7.25
N ARG A 222 -5.25 5.66 7.14
CA ARG A 222 -4.81 4.54 6.30
C ARG A 222 -4.12 3.48 7.14
N ILE A 223 -4.47 2.23 6.91
CA ILE A 223 -3.85 1.06 7.54
C ILE A 223 -3.38 0.12 6.43
N GLY A 224 -2.06 -0.13 6.39
CA GLY A 224 -1.45 -1.13 5.50
C GLY A 224 -1.14 -2.40 6.28
N ILE A 225 -1.64 -3.52 5.81
CA ILE A 225 -1.48 -4.84 6.42
C ILE A 225 -0.68 -5.72 5.46
N HIS A 226 0.40 -6.33 5.94
CA HIS A 226 1.16 -7.34 5.19
C HIS A 226 0.85 -8.74 5.72
N PRO A 227 0.92 -9.79 4.91
CA PRO A 227 0.70 -11.16 5.35
C PRO A 227 1.46 -11.56 6.63
N PRO A 228 2.75 -11.21 6.82
CA PRO A 228 3.46 -11.51 8.07
C PRO A 228 2.91 -10.83 9.33
N ASP A 229 2.16 -9.72 9.19
CA ASP A 229 1.56 -9.03 10.33
C ASP A 229 0.45 -9.90 10.97
N TYR A 230 -0.26 -10.66 10.14
CA TYR A 230 -1.29 -11.62 10.56
C TYR A 230 -0.70 -12.77 11.38
N GLU A 231 0.46 -13.26 10.99
CA GLU A 231 1.16 -14.36 11.67
C GLU A 231 1.80 -13.93 12.99
N HIS A 232 1.96 -12.60 13.21
CA HIS A 232 2.55 -12.07 14.43
C HIS A 232 1.49 -11.61 15.42
N ALA A 233 1.17 -12.44 16.43
CA ALA A 233 0.07 -12.24 17.37
C ALA A 233 -0.01 -10.82 17.98
N ALA A 234 1.12 -10.20 18.38
CA ALA A 234 1.11 -8.86 18.96
C ALA A 234 0.79 -7.76 17.94
N ALA A 235 1.28 -7.89 16.71
CA ALA A 235 0.97 -6.97 15.63
C ALA A 235 -0.51 -7.09 15.25
N TRP A 236 -0.97 -8.31 15.00
CA TRP A 236 -2.36 -8.57 14.65
C TRP A 236 -3.34 -8.08 15.71
N LYS A 237 -3.09 -8.38 16.98
CA LYS A 237 -3.91 -7.87 18.10
C LYS A 237 -4.01 -6.33 18.09
N GLN A 238 -2.91 -5.62 17.80
CA GLN A 238 -2.94 -4.16 17.73
C GLN A 238 -3.70 -3.67 16.50
N ILE A 239 -3.54 -4.33 15.34
CA ILE A 239 -4.27 -4.02 14.10
C ILE A 239 -5.77 -4.14 14.34
N VAL A 240 -6.24 -5.30 14.81
CA VAL A 240 -7.67 -5.55 15.11
C VAL A 240 -8.24 -4.51 16.06
N LYS A 241 -7.51 -4.19 17.15
CA LYS A 241 -7.93 -3.16 18.10
C LYS A 241 -8.09 -1.80 17.42
N LEU A 242 -7.11 -1.36 16.63
CA LEU A 242 -7.17 -0.07 15.94
C LEU A 242 -8.27 -0.04 14.88
N LEU A 243 -8.46 -1.11 14.14
CA LEU A 243 -9.54 -1.24 13.15
C LEU A 243 -10.92 -1.12 13.82
N HIS A 244 -11.12 -1.84 14.94
CA HIS A 244 -12.37 -1.78 15.70
C HIS A 244 -12.63 -0.35 16.21
N GLU A 245 -11.62 0.33 16.78
CA GLU A 245 -11.77 1.70 17.29
C GLU A 245 -12.06 2.71 16.15
N LEU A 246 -11.41 2.56 15.00
CA LEU A 246 -11.50 3.50 13.89
C LEU A 246 -12.74 3.29 13.01
N SER A 247 -13.25 2.06 12.88
CA SER A 247 -14.42 1.76 12.06
C SER A 247 -15.75 2.27 12.63
N VAL A 248 -15.80 2.58 13.93
CA VAL A 248 -17.01 3.14 14.58
C VAL A 248 -17.41 4.50 13.98
N GLU A 249 -16.42 5.33 13.66
CA GLU A 249 -16.67 6.72 13.22
C GLU A 249 -16.25 6.97 11.76
N ARG A 250 -15.83 5.93 11.04
CA ARG A 250 -15.29 6.06 9.68
C ARG A 250 -15.92 5.06 8.73
N ARG A 251 -16.17 5.53 7.53
CA ARG A 251 -16.55 4.65 6.44
C ARG A 251 -15.31 3.97 5.86
N ALA A 252 -15.32 2.63 5.81
CA ALA A 252 -14.31 1.88 5.09
C ALA A 252 -14.46 2.12 3.58
N ALA A 253 -13.38 2.55 2.93
CA ALA A 253 -13.33 2.86 1.50
C ALA A 253 -11.99 2.41 0.92
N PRO A 254 -11.92 1.89 -0.31
CA PRO A 254 -10.65 1.67 -1.02
C PRO A 254 -10.05 3.00 -1.48
N TYR A 255 -8.77 2.97 -1.89
CA TYR A 255 -8.08 4.17 -2.38
C TYR A 255 -8.75 4.79 -3.61
N GLY A 256 -9.29 3.96 -4.52
CA GLY A 256 -9.97 4.43 -5.72
C GLY A 256 -11.16 5.35 -5.44
N ASP A 257 -11.89 5.12 -4.35
CA ASP A 257 -13.00 5.99 -3.94
C ASP A 257 -12.51 7.42 -3.56
N LEU A 258 -11.22 7.58 -3.24
CA LEU A 258 -10.61 8.90 -2.94
C LEU A 258 -10.13 9.61 -4.21
N ALA A 259 -9.92 8.87 -5.30
CA ALA A 259 -9.37 9.37 -6.56
C ALA A 259 -10.44 9.65 -7.62
N ALA A 260 -11.68 9.27 -7.35
CA ALA A 260 -12.85 9.48 -8.21
C ALA A 260 -13.30 10.94 -8.29
#